data_3eddd2c0ce3eddb477875fd427bbc10a
#
_entry.id   3eddd2c0ce3eddb477875fd427bbc10a
#
_cell.length_a   1.000
_cell.length_b   1.000
_cell.length_c   1.000
_cell.angle_alpha   90.00
_cell.angle_beta   90.00
_cell.angle_gamma   90.00
#
_symmetry.space_group_name_H-M   'P 1'
#
loop_
_entity.id
_entity.type
_entity.pdbx_description
1 polymer ?
#
loop_
_entity_poly.entity_id
_entity_poly.type
_entity_poly.pdbx_seq_one_letter_code
_entity_poly.pdbx_strand_id
1 'polypeptide(L)'
;MLDRVQARAVLAGLDMVDEVVIGTGLEEGLDFKEDFLRLRPAILAVTEDDNYSLLKRDLCARVGGRYVVLPKTPPQFSPVSTTQIVRFIRAPEEAPLRVDFAGGWLDVPRFARAGAYVVNCAISPTVSLRDWPYEQNAGLGGSGAWALLNGRDGVGSELDLGVGWQDPAVISETGLCIWRSGRRPELELKHNGEFLRGHLALYWTGVPHNTPDLAQGPRDYDAIVRAAATARDAVWRSDLALLADAVRQSYGKVQRAEGMAALPGDPAAAGAALSALPAGVQPLAWKYCGGGFGGYAVYLFAEPAQRDAACTRPNFRPIEPYLAVR
;
A
#
# COMPACT_ATOMS: atom_id res chain seq x y z
N MET A 1 -13.06 -21.09 3.13
CA MET A 1 -14.51 -20.76 3.16
C MET A 1 -15.23 -22.05 3.53
N LEU A 2 -16.07 -22.06 4.57
CA LEU A 2 -16.88 -23.23 4.90
C LEU A 2 -17.81 -23.52 3.71
N ASP A 3 -17.92 -24.80 3.32
CA ASP A 3 -18.95 -25.19 2.38
C ASP A 3 -20.34 -25.16 3.04
N ARG A 4 -21.42 -25.30 2.24
CA ARG A 4 -22.79 -25.20 2.76
C ARG A 4 -23.10 -26.27 3.80
N VAL A 5 -22.48 -27.45 3.71
CA VAL A 5 -22.67 -28.57 4.65
C VAL A 5 -21.99 -28.26 5.97
N GLN A 6 -20.76 -27.73 5.93
CA GLN A 6 -20.03 -27.31 7.12
C GLN A 6 -20.74 -26.14 7.84
N ALA A 7 -21.23 -25.14 7.10
CA ALA A 7 -22.01 -24.04 7.67
C ALA A 7 -23.31 -24.55 8.35
N ARG A 8 -24.01 -25.50 7.73
CA ARG A 8 -25.17 -26.15 8.32
C ARG A 8 -24.84 -26.83 9.65
N ALA A 9 -23.74 -27.59 9.69
CA ALA A 9 -23.35 -28.32 10.90
C ALA A 9 -23.04 -27.37 12.08
N VAL A 10 -22.37 -26.24 11.78
CA VAL A 10 -22.09 -25.20 12.81
C VAL A 10 -23.36 -24.59 13.36
N LEU A 11 -24.29 -24.20 12.48
CA LEU A 11 -25.56 -23.58 12.91
C LEU A 11 -26.45 -24.55 13.66
N ALA A 12 -26.51 -25.81 13.23
CA ALA A 12 -27.29 -26.87 13.91
C ALA A 12 -26.76 -27.22 15.32
N GLY A 13 -25.51 -26.84 15.64
CA GLY A 13 -24.93 -27.02 16.97
C GLY A 13 -25.29 -25.91 17.97
N LEU A 14 -26.09 -24.92 17.60
CA LEU A 14 -26.53 -23.87 18.51
C LEU A 14 -27.81 -24.31 19.26
N ASP A 15 -27.84 -24.22 20.58
CA ASP A 15 -28.95 -24.64 21.43
C ASP A 15 -30.30 -23.97 21.08
N MET A 16 -30.27 -22.83 20.42
CA MET A 16 -31.45 -22.06 20.01
C MET A 16 -31.96 -22.42 18.59
N VAL A 17 -31.33 -23.36 17.92
CA VAL A 17 -31.64 -23.73 16.52
C VAL A 17 -32.22 -25.14 16.46
N ASP A 18 -33.50 -25.24 16.11
CA ASP A 18 -34.20 -26.53 16.02
C ASP A 18 -33.91 -27.23 14.66
N GLU A 19 -33.87 -26.48 13.57
CA GLU A 19 -33.62 -27.03 12.23
C GLU A 19 -32.82 -26.05 11.36
N VAL A 20 -31.88 -26.58 10.58
CA VAL A 20 -31.11 -25.81 9.58
C VAL A 20 -31.37 -26.42 8.20
N VAL A 21 -31.90 -25.62 7.28
CA VAL A 21 -32.14 -25.99 5.88
C VAL A 21 -31.11 -25.35 4.96
N ILE A 22 -30.79 -26.06 3.88
CA ILE A 22 -29.90 -25.54 2.83
C ILE A 22 -30.80 -25.10 1.66
N GLY A 23 -30.79 -23.84 1.34
CA GLY A 23 -31.57 -23.29 0.23
C GLY A 23 -31.20 -23.93 -1.12
N THR A 24 -32.19 -24.13 -1.97
CA THR A 24 -32.05 -24.80 -3.27
C THR A 24 -31.33 -23.93 -4.30
N GLY A 25 -31.33 -22.60 -4.13
CA GLY A 25 -30.77 -21.64 -5.09
C GLY A 25 -31.55 -21.50 -6.39
N LEU A 26 -32.79 -22.01 -6.45
CA LEU A 26 -33.63 -21.99 -7.66
C LEU A 26 -34.35 -20.67 -7.89
N GLU A 27 -34.71 -19.96 -6.83
CA GLU A 27 -35.37 -18.66 -6.93
C GLU A 27 -34.56 -17.61 -6.16
N GLU A 28 -34.17 -16.52 -6.83
CA GLU A 28 -33.42 -15.45 -6.21
C GLU A 28 -34.23 -14.77 -5.09
N GLY A 29 -33.63 -14.70 -3.89
CA GLY A 29 -34.29 -14.17 -2.69
C GLY A 29 -35.30 -15.09 -2.02
N LEU A 30 -35.64 -16.24 -2.62
CA LEU A 30 -36.61 -17.24 -2.12
C LEU A 30 -36.09 -18.68 -2.20
N ASP A 31 -34.78 -18.90 -2.16
CA ASP A 31 -34.13 -20.20 -2.25
C ASP A 31 -34.52 -21.17 -1.08
N PHE A 32 -35.15 -20.66 -0.03
CA PHE A 32 -35.70 -21.40 1.11
C PHE A 32 -37.23 -21.65 0.99
N LYS A 33 -37.88 -21.30 -0.09
CA LYS A 33 -39.34 -21.26 -0.25
C LYS A 33 -40.02 -22.58 0.03
N GLU A 34 -39.49 -23.70 -0.48
CA GLU A 34 -40.09 -25.03 -0.30
C GLU A 34 -40.11 -25.42 1.19
N ASP A 35 -38.98 -25.24 1.89
CA ASP A 35 -38.89 -25.49 3.31
C ASP A 35 -39.77 -24.54 4.13
N PHE A 36 -39.86 -23.28 3.74
CA PHE A 36 -40.74 -22.30 4.38
C PHE A 36 -42.23 -22.73 4.30
N LEU A 37 -42.67 -23.18 3.14
CA LEU A 37 -44.04 -23.68 2.92
C LEU A 37 -44.29 -24.98 3.71
N ARG A 38 -43.30 -25.84 3.83
CA ARG A 38 -43.35 -27.09 4.62
C ARG A 38 -43.44 -26.81 6.12
N LEU A 39 -42.54 -25.94 6.63
CA LEU A 39 -42.39 -25.63 8.04
C LEU A 39 -43.49 -24.70 8.58
N ARG A 40 -44.07 -23.86 7.68
CA ARG A 40 -45.11 -22.88 8.01
C ARG A 40 -44.78 -22.03 9.23
N PRO A 41 -43.66 -21.35 9.28
CA PRO A 41 -43.24 -20.60 10.46
C PRO A 41 -44.19 -19.44 10.76
N ALA A 42 -44.44 -19.18 12.05
CA ALA A 42 -45.26 -18.06 12.46
C ALA A 42 -44.65 -16.67 12.19
N ILE A 43 -43.33 -16.60 12.08
CA ILE A 43 -42.58 -15.37 11.84
C ILE A 43 -41.45 -15.64 10.84
N LEU A 44 -41.31 -14.76 9.85
CA LEU A 44 -40.11 -14.59 9.06
C LEU A 44 -39.43 -13.29 9.51
N ALA A 45 -38.30 -13.43 10.18
CA ALA A 45 -37.48 -12.28 10.58
C ALA A 45 -36.42 -11.98 9.51
N VAL A 46 -36.31 -10.74 9.13
CA VAL A 46 -35.32 -10.22 8.18
C VAL A 46 -34.69 -8.95 8.75
N THR A 47 -33.59 -8.49 8.17
CA THR A 47 -32.97 -7.19 8.47
C THR A 47 -33.53 -6.11 7.55
N GLU A 48 -33.35 -4.83 7.95
CA GLU A 48 -33.88 -3.66 7.22
C GLU A 48 -33.32 -3.46 5.80
N ASP A 49 -32.26 -4.19 5.43
CA ASP A 49 -31.66 -4.20 4.09
C ASP A 49 -32.18 -5.36 3.20
N ASP A 50 -33.32 -5.94 3.52
CA ASP A 50 -33.93 -7.01 2.70
C ASP A 50 -34.47 -6.47 1.36
N ASN A 51 -33.77 -6.80 0.28
CA ASN A 51 -34.12 -6.37 -1.08
C ASN A 51 -35.35 -7.09 -1.68
N TYR A 52 -35.81 -8.20 -1.07
CA TYR A 52 -36.89 -9.05 -1.57
C TYR A 52 -38.14 -9.01 -0.69
N SER A 53 -38.36 -7.90 0.01
CA SER A 53 -39.39 -7.76 1.03
C SER A 53 -40.79 -8.05 0.52
N LEU A 54 -41.15 -7.64 -0.70
CA LEU A 54 -42.46 -7.87 -1.28
C LEU A 54 -42.75 -9.36 -1.51
N LEU A 55 -41.77 -10.11 -2.09
CA LEU A 55 -41.89 -11.53 -2.35
C LEU A 55 -42.00 -12.33 -1.03
N LYS A 56 -41.22 -11.94 -0.03
CA LYS A 56 -41.23 -12.59 1.29
C LYS A 56 -42.51 -12.32 2.09
N ARG A 57 -43.10 -11.13 1.94
CA ARG A 57 -44.42 -10.82 2.54
C ARG A 57 -45.53 -11.66 1.92
N ASP A 58 -45.54 -11.82 0.58
CA ASP A 58 -46.48 -12.70 -0.09
C ASP A 58 -46.31 -14.17 0.37
N LEU A 59 -45.07 -14.63 0.49
CA LEU A 59 -44.77 -15.96 1.00
C LEU A 59 -45.29 -16.17 2.45
N CYS A 60 -45.11 -15.19 3.32
CA CYS A 60 -45.64 -15.20 4.70
C CYS A 60 -47.20 -15.28 4.69
N ALA A 61 -47.84 -14.49 3.83
CA ALA A 61 -49.31 -14.47 3.73
C ALA A 61 -49.87 -15.85 3.36
N ARG A 62 -49.18 -16.63 2.51
CA ARG A 62 -49.59 -18.00 2.09
C ARG A 62 -49.63 -18.99 3.24
N VAL A 63 -48.81 -18.82 4.27
CA VAL A 63 -48.75 -19.74 5.40
C VAL A 63 -49.38 -19.18 6.68
N GLY A 64 -49.93 -17.95 6.65
CA GLY A 64 -50.44 -17.23 7.79
C GLY A 64 -49.38 -16.71 8.75
N GLY A 65 -48.14 -16.61 8.27
CA GLY A 65 -47.00 -16.09 9.02
C GLY A 65 -46.87 -14.56 8.95
N ARG A 66 -46.12 -13.98 9.85
CA ARG A 66 -45.78 -12.56 9.90
C ARG A 66 -44.41 -12.29 9.36
N TYR A 67 -44.27 -11.29 8.51
CA TYR A 67 -42.97 -10.73 8.11
C TYR A 67 -42.55 -9.66 9.12
N VAL A 68 -41.41 -9.83 9.76
CA VAL A 68 -40.89 -8.93 10.79
C VAL A 68 -39.52 -8.40 10.37
N VAL A 69 -39.40 -7.08 10.30
CA VAL A 69 -38.13 -6.41 10.03
C VAL A 69 -37.45 -6.11 11.37
N LEU A 70 -36.26 -6.63 11.55
CA LEU A 70 -35.44 -6.36 12.71
C LEU A 70 -34.45 -5.25 12.39
N PRO A 71 -34.27 -4.25 13.27
CA PRO A 71 -33.25 -3.25 13.08
C PRO A 71 -31.86 -3.93 13.14
N LYS A 72 -30.94 -3.46 12.30
CA LYS A 72 -29.55 -3.82 12.45
C LYS A 72 -29.02 -3.22 13.75
N THR A 73 -28.85 -4.05 14.74
CA THR A 73 -28.18 -3.62 15.99
C THR A 73 -26.72 -3.35 15.66
N PRO A 74 -26.23 -2.11 15.81
CA PRO A 74 -24.82 -1.84 15.62
C PRO A 74 -24.01 -2.77 16.53
N PRO A 75 -23.03 -3.49 16.03
CA PRO A 75 -22.19 -4.32 16.89
C PRO A 75 -21.45 -3.43 17.90
N GLN A 76 -21.30 -3.90 19.13
CA GLN A 76 -20.51 -3.21 20.15
C GLN A 76 -18.99 -3.18 19.83
N PHE A 77 -18.61 -3.77 18.71
CA PHE A 77 -17.26 -3.81 18.16
C PHE A 77 -17.30 -3.33 16.70
N SER A 78 -16.15 -2.89 16.19
CA SER A 78 -16.04 -2.50 14.78
C SER A 78 -16.46 -3.66 13.86
N PRO A 79 -17.43 -3.45 12.92
CA PRO A 79 -17.88 -4.50 12.02
C PRO A 79 -16.70 -5.07 11.23
N VAL A 80 -16.56 -6.39 11.21
CA VAL A 80 -15.52 -7.08 10.45
C VAL A 80 -16.19 -7.86 9.32
N SER A 81 -15.89 -7.50 8.06
CA SER A 81 -16.41 -8.24 6.91
C SER A 81 -15.63 -9.55 6.69
N THR A 82 -16.27 -10.52 6.04
CA THR A 82 -15.58 -11.76 5.61
C THR A 82 -14.32 -11.45 4.79
N THR A 83 -14.36 -10.43 3.94
CA THR A 83 -13.20 -10.00 3.15
C THR A 83 -12.06 -9.53 4.06
N GLN A 84 -12.37 -8.78 5.11
CA GLN A 84 -11.35 -8.34 6.08
C GLN A 84 -10.75 -9.52 6.84
N ILE A 85 -11.57 -10.49 7.26
CA ILE A 85 -11.08 -11.72 7.93
C ILE A 85 -10.14 -12.49 7.00
N VAL A 86 -10.52 -12.69 5.73
CA VAL A 86 -9.68 -13.39 4.75
C VAL A 86 -8.37 -12.65 4.49
N ARG A 87 -8.42 -11.31 4.38
CA ARG A 87 -7.20 -10.50 4.23
C ARG A 87 -6.29 -10.63 5.44
N PHE A 88 -6.86 -10.60 6.65
CA PHE A 88 -6.08 -10.76 7.88
C PHE A 88 -5.42 -12.13 7.99
N ILE A 89 -6.15 -13.22 7.67
CA ILE A 89 -5.60 -14.58 7.66
C ILE A 89 -4.48 -14.74 6.62
N ARG A 90 -4.55 -14.00 5.51
CA ARG A 90 -3.57 -14.01 4.42
C ARG A 90 -2.49 -12.93 4.56
N ALA A 91 -2.54 -12.12 5.60
CA ALA A 91 -1.52 -11.11 5.85
C ALA A 91 -0.15 -11.79 6.04
N PRO A 92 0.90 -11.30 5.39
CA PRO A 92 2.24 -11.87 5.57
C PRO A 92 2.77 -11.53 6.96
N GLU A 93 3.73 -12.33 7.44
CA GLU A 93 4.43 -12.05 8.70
C GLU A 93 5.43 -10.90 8.58
N GLU A 94 5.95 -10.68 7.36
CA GLU A 94 6.90 -9.63 7.04
C GLU A 94 6.45 -8.85 5.80
N ALA A 95 6.79 -7.57 5.74
CA ALA A 95 6.53 -6.69 4.61
C ALA A 95 7.80 -5.91 4.25
N PRO A 96 8.06 -5.63 2.97
CA PRO A 96 9.09 -4.68 2.59
C PRO A 96 8.65 -3.25 2.93
N LEU A 97 9.64 -2.36 3.05
CA LEU A 97 9.44 -0.93 2.86
C LEU A 97 9.73 -0.55 1.40
N ARG A 98 9.75 0.74 1.08
CA ARG A 98 10.01 1.19 -0.29
C ARG A 98 10.90 2.42 -0.36
N VAL A 99 11.59 2.58 -1.47
CA VAL A 99 12.16 3.85 -1.94
C VAL A 99 11.51 4.26 -3.26
N ASP A 100 11.42 5.56 -3.50
CA ASP A 100 10.95 6.12 -4.77
C ASP A 100 12.10 6.83 -5.49
N PHE A 101 12.22 6.59 -6.81
CA PHE A 101 13.26 7.20 -7.62
C PHE A 101 12.77 8.45 -8.34
N ALA A 102 11.55 8.42 -8.88
CA ALA A 102 10.94 9.56 -9.55
C ALA A 102 9.41 9.41 -9.66
N GLY A 103 8.72 10.50 -9.95
CA GLY A 103 7.29 10.50 -10.20
C GLY A 103 6.42 10.62 -8.95
N GLY A 104 6.99 10.75 -7.78
CA GLY A 104 6.22 11.04 -6.56
C GLY A 104 5.32 12.28 -6.75
N TRP A 105 4.14 12.27 -6.12
CA TRP A 105 2.99 13.16 -6.31
C TRP A 105 2.11 12.85 -7.54
N LEU A 106 2.62 12.22 -8.60
CA LEU A 106 1.80 11.83 -9.76
C LEU A 106 0.90 10.60 -9.48
N ASP A 107 1.05 9.99 -8.34
CA ASP A 107 0.20 8.95 -7.75
C ASP A 107 -0.98 9.49 -6.92
N VAL A 108 -0.96 10.78 -6.61
CA VAL A 108 -2.09 11.45 -5.96
C VAL A 108 -3.15 11.76 -7.03
N PRO A 109 -4.41 11.29 -6.91
CA PRO A 109 -5.42 11.39 -7.98
C PRO A 109 -5.62 12.79 -8.57
N ARG A 110 -5.56 13.83 -7.72
CA ARG A 110 -5.74 15.24 -8.14
C ARG A 110 -4.54 15.78 -8.93
N PHE A 111 -3.38 15.16 -8.83
CA PHE A 111 -2.15 15.56 -9.51
C PHE A 111 -1.74 14.63 -10.64
N ALA A 112 -2.51 13.56 -10.87
CA ALA A 112 -2.22 12.59 -11.92
C ALA A 112 -2.13 13.25 -13.30
N ARG A 113 -1.21 12.75 -14.14
CA ARG A 113 -0.96 13.21 -15.51
C ARG A 113 -1.00 12.04 -16.47
N ALA A 114 -1.85 12.12 -17.49
CA ALA A 114 -1.88 11.09 -18.54
C ALA A 114 -0.52 10.95 -19.22
N GLY A 115 -0.07 9.72 -19.42
CA GLY A 115 1.23 9.42 -20.04
C GLY A 115 2.44 9.62 -19.11
N ALA A 116 2.23 9.96 -17.85
CA ALA A 116 3.29 10.06 -16.87
C ALA A 116 3.42 8.78 -16.02
N TYR A 117 4.49 8.68 -15.26
CA TYR A 117 4.88 7.47 -14.53
C TYR A 117 5.25 7.75 -13.08
N VAL A 118 5.24 6.69 -12.27
CA VAL A 118 5.82 6.63 -10.93
C VAL A 118 6.77 5.44 -10.91
N VAL A 119 8.00 5.63 -10.42
CA VAL A 119 9.02 4.58 -10.38
C VAL A 119 9.53 4.44 -8.96
N ASN A 120 9.31 3.26 -8.38
CA ASN A 120 9.66 2.95 -7.01
C ASN A 120 10.08 1.48 -6.85
N CYS A 121 10.70 1.17 -5.73
CA CYS A 121 11.22 -0.16 -5.45
C CYS A 121 10.89 -0.58 -4.02
N ALA A 122 10.35 -1.78 -3.87
CA ALA A 122 10.29 -2.45 -2.58
C ALA A 122 11.72 -2.86 -2.15
N ILE A 123 12.03 -2.70 -0.86
CA ILE A 123 13.39 -2.89 -0.34
C ILE A 123 13.43 -3.84 0.85
N SER A 124 14.59 -4.48 1.03
CA SER A 124 14.99 -5.19 2.25
C SER A 124 16.08 -4.41 3.01
N PRO A 125 16.24 -4.62 4.34
CA PRO A 125 15.53 -5.55 5.21
C PRO A 125 14.03 -5.27 5.31
N THR A 126 13.24 -6.35 5.44
CA THR A 126 11.80 -6.31 5.69
C THR A 126 11.49 -5.87 7.12
N VAL A 127 10.23 -5.52 7.37
CA VAL A 127 9.70 -5.20 8.70
C VAL A 127 8.61 -6.18 9.08
N SER A 128 8.37 -6.34 10.38
CA SER A 128 7.25 -7.11 10.92
C SER A 128 6.58 -6.34 12.05
N LEU A 129 5.43 -6.81 12.53
CA LEU A 129 4.78 -6.22 13.71
C LEU A 129 5.60 -6.36 15.00
N ARG A 130 6.62 -7.26 15.01
CA ARG A 130 7.49 -7.52 16.17
C ARG A 130 8.88 -6.90 16.04
N ASP A 131 9.31 -6.67 14.80
CA ASP A 131 10.63 -6.11 14.51
C ASP A 131 10.51 -5.03 13.43
N TRP A 132 10.81 -3.80 13.84
CA TRP A 132 10.71 -2.62 12.99
C TRP A 132 11.96 -1.76 13.17
N PRO A 133 13.07 -2.09 12.47
CA PRO A 133 14.38 -1.48 12.69
C PRO A 133 14.57 -0.10 12.07
N TYR A 134 13.46 0.57 11.69
CA TYR A 134 13.48 1.90 11.11
C TYR A 134 12.79 2.89 12.05
N GLU A 135 13.19 4.14 11.97
CA GLU A 135 12.62 5.25 12.75
C GLU A 135 11.18 5.52 12.35
N GLN A 136 10.42 6.09 13.27
CA GLN A 136 9.06 6.54 12.99
C GLN A 136 9.07 7.70 11.98
N ASN A 137 8.06 7.75 11.13
CA ASN A 137 7.97 8.77 10.07
C ASN A 137 9.22 8.81 9.18
N ALA A 138 9.68 7.63 8.80
CA ALA A 138 10.91 7.41 8.04
C ALA A 138 10.83 7.86 6.57
N GLY A 139 9.62 8.10 6.03
CA GLY A 139 9.41 8.40 4.61
C GLY A 139 9.57 7.18 3.69
N LEU A 140 9.49 5.95 4.24
CA LEU A 140 9.72 4.69 3.53
C LEU A 140 8.42 3.87 3.26
N GLY A 141 7.25 4.49 3.35
CA GLY A 141 5.97 3.81 3.13
C GLY A 141 5.52 2.94 4.29
N GLY A 142 5.89 3.28 5.52
CA GLY A 142 5.57 2.50 6.72
C GLY A 142 4.07 2.26 6.94
N SER A 143 3.19 3.21 6.60
CA SER A 143 1.74 3.05 6.64
C SER A 143 1.25 1.92 5.73
N GLY A 144 1.81 1.85 4.51
CA GLY A 144 1.51 0.79 3.55
C GLY A 144 1.96 -0.59 4.04
N ALA A 145 3.17 -0.69 4.60
CA ALA A 145 3.68 -1.93 5.19
C ALA A 145 2.84 -2.37 6.39
N TRP A 146 2.50 -1.44 7.28
CA TRP A 146 1.62 -1.71 8.41
C TRP A 146 0.23 -2.20 7.98
N ALA A 147 -0.35 -1.57 6.95
CA ALA A 147 -1.63 -1.99 6.40
C ALA A 147 -1.56 -3.42 5.85
N LEU A 148 -0.50 -3.77 5.10
CA LEU A 148 -0.29 -5.11 4.56
C LEU A 148 -0.16 -6.16 5.68
N LEU A 149 0.67 -5.90 6.70
CA LEU A 149 0.88 -6.79 7.85
C LEU A 149 -0.40 -7.03 8.68
N ASN A 150 -1.34 -6.08 8.64
CA ASN A 150 -2.64 -6.18 9.31
C ASN A 150 -3.79 -6.60 8.38
N GLY A 151 -3.50 -7.05 7.15
CA GLY A 151 -4.51 -7.47 6.19
C GLY A 151 -5.50 -6.36 5.79
N ARG A 152 -5.08 -5.09 5.85
CA ARG A 152 -5.89 -3.92 5.50
C ARG A 152 -5.69 -3.51 4.04
N ASP A 153 -6.64 -2.75 3.52
CA ASP A 153 -6.53 -2.11 2.22
C ASP A 153 -5.68 -0.83 2.32
N GLY A 154 -4.37 -0.96 2.13
CA GLY A 154 -3.46 0.17 2.20
C GLY A 154 -3.73 1.22 1.11
N VAL A 155 -4.03 0.79 -0.12
CA VAL A 155 -4.33 1.72 -1.23
C VAL A 155 -5.59 2.52 -0.95
N GLY A 156 -6.68 1.85 -0.55
CA GLY A 156 -7.92 2.53 -0.17
C GLY A 156 -7.69 3.52 0.98
N SER A 157 -6.97 3.12 2.01
CA SER A 157 -6.69 3.97 3.17
C SER A 157 -5.90 5.23 2.82
N GLU A 158 -4.87 5.15 1.96
CA GLU A 158 -4.10 6.32 1.52
C GLU A 158 -4.95 7.26 0.65
N LEU A 159 -5.77 6.70 -0.26
CA LEU A 159 -6.67 7.48 -1.11
C LEU A 159 -7.73 8.22 -0.29
N ASP A 160 -8.27 7.60 0.75
CA ASP A 160 -9.25 8.22 1.65
C ASP A 160 -8.65 9.38 2.45
N LEU A 161 -7.35 9.34 2.75
CA LEU A 161 -6.58 10.44 3.34
C LEU A 161 -6.22 11.52 2.33
N GLY A 162 -6.50 11.35 1.03
CA GLY A 162 -6.17 12.29 -0.03
C GLY A 162 -4.69 12.34 -0.41
N VAL A 163 -3.93 11.32 -0.04
CA VAL A 163 -2.51 11.13 -0.41
C VAL A 163 -2.34 10.12 -1.54
N GLY A 164 -1.11 9.80 -1.92
CA GLY A 164 -0.82 8.94 -3.06
C GLY A 164 -0.89 7.45 -2.72
N TRP A 165 -1.16 6.63 -3.72
CA TRP A 165 -1.29 5.18 -3.62
C TRP A 165 0.02 4.40 -3.82
N GLN A 166 1.13 5.06 -4.15
CA GLN A 166 2.36 4.40 -4.58
C GLN A 166 2.98 3.49 -3.51
N ASP A 167 2.92 3.90 -2.24
CA ASP A 167 3.54 3.19 -1.13
C ASP A 167 2.93 1.81 -0.92
N PRO A 168 1.63 1.68 -0.61
CA PRO A 168 1.00 0.37 -0.46
C PRO A 168 0.99 -0.44 -1.75
N ALA A 169 0.97 0.20 -2.92
CA ALA A 169 1.00 -0.50 -4.19
C ALA A 169 2.31 -1.27 -4.39
N VAL A 170 3.48 -0.60 -4.25
CA VAL A 170 4.77 -1.26 -4.46
C VAL A 170 5.12 -2.22 -3.33
N ILE A 171 4.70 -1.95 -2.09
CA ILE A 171 4.90 -2.83 -0.94
C ILE A 171 4.15 -4.16 -1.15
N SER A 172 2.95 -4.11 -1.70
CA SER A 172 2.15 -5.31 -2.01
C SER A 172 2.62 -6.04 -3.27
N GLU A 173 3.04 -5.31 -4.31
CA GLU A 173 3.48 -5.88 -5.58
C GLU A 173 4.90 -6.44 -5.49
N THR A 174 5.78 -5.76 -4.75
CA THR A 174 7.22 -6.02 -4.59
C THR A 174 8.04 -5.85 -5.89
N GLY A 175 9.36 -5.78 -5.76
CA GLY A 175 10.28 -5.52 -6.88
C GLY A 175 10.42 -4.03 -7.21
N LEU A 176 11.08 -3.76 -8.33
CA LEU A 176 11.22 -2.43 -8.93
C LEU A 176 10.07 -2.24 -9.92
N CYS A 177 9.18 -1.30 -9.64
CA CYS A 177 7.93 -1.13 -10.36
C CYS A 177 7.88 0.20 -11.12
N ILE A 178 7.32 0.13 -12.32
CA ILE A 178 6.89 1.29 -13.10
C ILE A 178 5.36 1.28 -13.09
N TRP A 179 4.77 2.36 -12.62
CA TRP A 179 3.33 2.55 -12.59
C TRP A 179 2.93 3.68 -13.52
N ARG A 180 1.77 3.57 -14.14
CA ARG A 180 1.15 4.69 -14.84
C ARG A 180 0.52 5.65 -13.84
N SER A 181 0.77 6.93 -14.03
CA SER A 181 0.13 7.97 -13.25
C SER A 181 -1.39 7.96 -13.47
N GLY A 182 -2.16 7.89 -12.40
CA GLY A 182 -3.62 7.75 -12.48
C GLY A 182 -4.30 7.78 -11.12
N ARG A 183 -5.62 7.63 -11.13
CA ARG A 183 -6.44 7.62 -9.91
C ARG A 183 -6.23 6.38 -9.04
N ARG A 184 -5.73 5.30 -9.62
CA ARG A 184 -5.46 4.02 -8.96
C ARG A 184 -4.17 3.43 -9.51
N PRO A 185 -3.52 2.51 -8.78
CA PRO A 185 -2.32 1.83 -9.27
C PRO A 185 -2.61 1.08 -10.58
N GLU A 186 -1.83 1.36 -11.61
CA GLU A 186 -1.79 0.59 -12.86
C GLU A 186 -0.33 0.25 -13.14
N LEU A 187 0.02 -1.02 -12.97
CA LEU A 187 1.37 -1.51 -13.17
C LEU A 187 1.68 -1.59 -14.66
N GLU A 188 2.73 -0.89 -15.11
CA GLU A 188 3.25 -1.00 -16.48
C GLU A 188 4.32 -2.09 -16.58
N LEU A 189 5.25 -2.10 -15.63
CA LEU A 189 6.34 -3.08 -15.59
C LEU A 189 6.73 -3.39 -14.15
N LYS A 190 7.01 -4.67 -13.90
CA LYS A 190 7.69 -5.16 -12.70
C LYS A 190 9.04 -5.75 -13.09
N HIS A 191 10.10 -5.23 -12.51
CA HIS A 191 11.48 -5.67 -12.71
C HIS A 191 12.05 -6.23 -11.40
N ASN A 192 12.98 -7.19 -11.47
CA ASN A 192 13.60 -7.77 -10.28
C ASN A 192 14.57 -6.82 -9.56
N GLY A 193 15.01 -5.73 -10.23
CA GLY A 193 15.92 -4.76 -9.67
C GLY A 193 17.37 -5.24 -9.54
N GLU A 194 17.76 -6.33 -10.20
CA GLU A 194 19.09 -6.94 -10.03
C GLU A 194 20.24 -5.96 -10.29
N PHE A 195 20.10 -5.05 -11.27
CA PHE A 195 21.10 -4.03 -11.57
C PHE A 195 21.29 -2.97 -10.46
N LEU A 196 20.42 -2.98 -9.44
CA LEU A 196 20.52 -2.10 -8.26
C LEU A 196 21.18 -2.78 -7.06
N ARG A 197 21.39 -4.12 -7.12
CA ARG A 197 21.98 -4.85 -6.00
C ARG A 197 23.40 -4.40 -5.71
N GLY A 198 23.64 -4.11 -4.43
CA GLY A 198 24.91 -3.58 -4.00
C GLY A 198 25.12 -2.08 -4.25
N HIS A 199 24.16 -1.37 -4.84
CA HIS A 199 24.31 0.03 -5.23
C HIS A 199 23.48 1.01 -4.37
N LEU A 200 22.60 0.51 -3.49
CA LEU A 200 21.66 1.33 -2.74
C LEU A 200 22.00 1.42 -1.26
N ALA A 201 21.90 2.63 -0.70
CA ALA A 201 21.91 2.84 0.74
C ALA A 201 20.86 3.88 1.14
N LEU A 202 20.40 3.79 2.38
CA LEU A 202 19.60 4.81 3.05
C LEU A 202 20.48 5.63 3.97
N TYR A 203 20.19 6.92 4.06
CA TYR A 203 20.77 7.83 5.05
C TYR A 203 19.66 8.44 5.89
N TRP A 204 19.73 8.26 7.22
CA TRP A 204 18.81 8.89 8.16
C TRP A 204 19.19 10.36 8.39
N THR A 205 18.26 11.27 8.11
CA THR A 205 18.50 12.71 8.21
C THR A 205 18.47 13.25 9.64
N GLY A 206 18.07 12.44 10.61
CA GLY A 206 17.89 12.87 12.01
C GLY A 206 16.57 13.61 12.26
N VAL A 207 15.74 13.84 11.25
CA VAL A 207 14.48 14.58 11.34
C VAL A 207 13.34 13.70 10.84
N PRO A 208 12.27 13.49 11.63
CA PRO A 208 11.08 12.75 11.17
C PRO A 208 10.40 13.45 9.99
N HIS A 209 9.82 12.64 9.10
CA HIS A 209 9.06 13.11 7.94
C HIS A 209 7.57 13.35 8.30
N ASN A 210 6.95 14.39 7.72
CA ASN A 210 5.52 14.68 7.89
C ASN A 210 4.85 14.98 6.53
N THR A 211 4.17 13.98 5.96
CA THR A 211 3.56 14.07 4.60
C THR A 211 2.30 14.94 4.51
N PRO A 212 1.33 14.90 5.45
CA PRO A 212 0.05 15.59 5.26
C PRO A 212 0.17 17.08 5.05
N ASP A 213 1.09 17.75 5.75
CA ASP A 213 1.27 19.19 5.68
C ASP A 213 1.92 19.63 4.35
N LEU A 214 2.58 18.70 3.66
CA LEU A 214 3.35 18.97 2.44
C LEU A 214 2.52 18.86 1.16
N ALA A 215 1.32 18.25 1.23
CA ALA A 215 0.51 17.94 0.06
C ALA A 215 -0.06 19.18 -0.68
N GLN A 216 0.04 20.37 -0.11
CA GLN A 216 -0.59 21.60 -0.65
C GLN A 216 0.39 22.58 -1.30
N GLY A 217 1.70 22.36 -1.24
CA GLY A 217 2.71 23.24 -1.80
C GLY A 217 2.72 23.30 -3.34
N PRO A 218 3.16 24.42 -3.94
CA PRO A 218 3.36 24.51 -5.39
C PRO A 218 4.48 23.58 -5.84
N ARG A 219 4.32 22.94 -7.02
CA ARG A 219 5.28 21.97 -7.58
C ARG A 219 5.45 22.14 -9.07
N ASP A 220 6.66 21.88 -9.57
CA ASP A 220 6.92 21.76 -11.00
C ASP A 220 6.56 20.32 -11.46
N TYR A 221 5.28 20.12 -11.78
CA TYR A 221 4.80 18.83 -12.27
C TYR A 221 5.46 18.39 -13.59
N ASP A 222 5.85 19.33 -14.43
CA ASP A 222 6.55 18.99 -15.70
C ASP A 222 7.96 18.47 -15.43
N ALA A 223 8.65 19.03 -14.43
CA ALA A 223 9.94 18.45 -14.00
C ALA A 223 9.76 17.05 -13.41
N ILE A 224 8.70 16.83 -12.62
CA ILE A 224 8.38 15.50 -12.07
C ILE A 224 8.12 14.50 -13.21
N VAL A 225 7.31 14.87 -14.21
CA VAL A 225 7.01 14.02 -15.37
C VAL A 225 8.29 13.68 -16.15
N ARG A 226 9.18 14.65 -16.40
CA ARG A 226 10.45 14.40 -17.09
C ARG A 226 11.36 13.44 -16.33
N ALA A 227 11.54 13.66 -15.02
CA ALA A 227 12.33 12.76 -14.17
C ALA A 227 11.76 11.34 -14.16
N ALA A 228 10.44 11.20 -14.10
CA ALA A 228 9.76 9.92 -14.13
C ALA A 228 9.92 9.18 -15.47
N ALA A 229 9.86 9.89 -16.59
CA ALA A 229 10.12 9.31 -17.91
C ALA A 229 11.57 8.81 -18.03
N THR A 230 12.54 9.58 -17.56
CA THR A 230 13.95 9.16 -17.51
C THR A 230 14.14 7.91 -16.63
N ALA A 231 13.49 7.86 -15.46
CA ALA A 231 13.56 6.71 -14.56
C ALA A 231 12.92 5.46 -15.20
N ARG A 232 11.77 5.62 -15.86
CA ARG A 232 11.12 4.54 -16.63
C ARG A 232 12.07 3.94 -17.67
N ASP A 233 12.69 4.78 -18.48
CA ASP A 233 13.61 4.34 -19.52
C ASP A 233 14.86 3.66 -18.93
N ALA A 234 15.34 4.12 -17.78
CA ALA A 234 16.44 3.51 -17.03
C ALA A 234 16.10 2.08 -16.59
N VAL A 235 14.90 1.87 -16.03
CA VAL A 235 14.44 0.53 -15.60
C VAL A 235 14.30 -0.41 -16.81
N TRP A 236 13.69 0.05 -17.91
CA TRP A 236 13.57 -0.74 -19.14
C TRP A 236 14.92 -1.20 -19.70
N ARG A 237 15.99 -0.41 -19.52
CA ARG A 237 17.35 -0.70 -20.00
C ARG A 237 18.23 -1.34 -18.94
N SER A 238 17.75 -1.48 -17.69
CA SER A 238 18.57 -1.84 -16.52
C SER A 238 19.82 -0.96 -16.39
N ASP A 239 19.67 0.35 -16.64
CA ASP A 239 20.75 1.34 -16.69
C ASP A 239 20.83 2.14 -15.39
N LEU A 240 21.81 1.80 -14.54
CA LEU A 240 22.05 2.47 -13.26
C LEU A 240 22.42 3.94 -13.43
N ALA A 241 23.22 4.28 -14.45
CA ALA A 241 23.66 5.66 -14.67
C ALA A 241 22.50 6.56 -15.11
N LEU A 242 21.62 6.04 -15.97
CA LEU A 242 20.40 6.74 -16.37
C LEU A 242 19.41 6.87 -15.22
N LEU A 243 19.30 5.86 -14.33
CA LEU A 243 18.47 5.97 -13.14
C LEU A 243 19.03 7.02 -12.17
N ALA A 244 20.34 7.07 -12.00
CA ALA A 244 21.00 8.11 -11.20
C ALA A 244 20.72 9.51 -11.78
N ASP A 245 20.67 9.67 -13.11
CA ASP A 245 20.29 10.93 -13.74
C ASP A 245 18.83 11.32 -13.39
N ALA A 246 17.91 10.38 -13.47
CA ALA A 246 16.52 10.61 -13.06
C ALA A 246 16.40 11.03 -11.58
N VAL A 247 17.17 10.40 -10.70
CA VAL A 247 17.21 10.75 -9.27
C VAL A 247 17.78 12.16 -9.06
N ARG A 248 18.86 12.53 -9.78
CA ARG A 248 19.41 13.91 -9.77
C ARG A 248 18.39 14.94 -10.26
N GLN A 249 17.63 14.63 -11.30
CA GLN A 249 16.55 15.50 -11.79
C GLN A 249 15.45 15.63 -10.74
N SER A 250 15.01 14.52 -10.12
CA SER A 250 14.00 14.51 -9.08
C SER A 250 14.42 15.32 -7.85
N TYR A 251 15.67 15.22 -7.40
CA TYR A 251 16.17 16.05 -6.32
C TYR A 251 16.35 17.50 -6.77
N GLY A 252 17.19 17.75 -7.79
CA GLY A 252 17.67 19.09 -8.13
C GLY A 252 16.64 20.02 -8.74
N LYS A 253 15.66 19.48 -9.48
CA LYS A 253 14.61 20.24 -10.17
C LYS A 253 13.27 20.25 -9.41
N VAL A 254 13.04 19.28 -8.53
CA VAL A 254 11.78 19.17 -7.78
C VAL A 254 12.03 19.45 -6.32
N GLN A 255 12.63 18.52 -5.57
CA GLN A 255 12.74 18.63 -4.11
C GLN A 255 13.51 19.88 -3.66
N ARG A 256 14.61 20.21 -4.33
CA ARG A 256 15.39 21.39 -4.01
C ARG A 256 14.62 22.69 -4.30
N ALA A 257 13.85 22.72 -5.39
CA ALA A 257 13.01 23.87 -5.72
C ALA A 257 11.84 24.05 -4.73
N GLU A 258 11.39 22.95 -4.09
CA GLU A 258 10.40 22.98 -3.01
C GLU A 258 10.98 23.42 -1.64
N GLY A 259 12.24 23.80 -1.58
CA GLY A 259 12.90 24.33 -0.39
C GLY A 259 13.65 23.29 0.45
N MET A 260 13.77 22.05 0.00
CA MET A 260 14.44 20.98 0.75
C MET A 260 15.96 21.19 0.88
N ALA A 261 16.56 22.06 0.07
CA ALA A 261 17.97 22.42 0.18
C ALA A 261 18.36 23.06 1.51
N ALA A 262 17.40 23.58 2.27
CA ALA A 262 17.63 24.23 3.56
C ALA A 262 17.51 23.27 4.76
N LEU A 263 17.22 21.99 4.53
CA LEU A 263 16.97 21.03 5.61
C LEU A 263 18.26 20.47 6.21
N PRO A 264 18.26 20.16 7.52
CA PRO A 264 19.29 19.33 8.11
C PRO A 264 19.35 18.00 7.37
N GLY A 265 20.52 17.59 6.92
CA GLY A 265 20.70 16.36 6.15
C GLY A 265 20.71 16.53 4.63
N ASP A 266 20.42 17.72 4.08
CA ASP A 266 20.83 18.02 2.71
C ASP A 266 22.37 18.08 2.66
N PRO A 267 23.06 17.15 1.96
CA PRO A 267 24.51 17.17 1.87
C PRO A 267 25.05 18.46 1.25
N ALA A 268 24.28 19.09 0.37
CA ALA A 268 24.66 20.33 -0.28
C ALA A 268 24.45 21.56 0.63
N ALA A 269 23.43 21.54 1.50
CA ALA A 269 23.13 22.64 2.41
C ALA A 269 23.87 22.54 3.74
N ALA A 270 24.12 21.32 4.23
CA ALA A 270 24.69 21.08 5.54
C ALA A 270 26.21 20.83 5.52
N GLY A 271 26.82 20.57 4.34
CA GLY A 271 28.21 20.05 4.30
C GLY A 271 28.40 18.73 5.08
N ALA A 272 27.35 18.35 5.83
CA ALA A 272 27.43 17.36 6.88
C ALA A 272 27.31 15.93 6.37
N ALA A 273 26.47 15.64 5.38
CA ALA A 273 26.31 14.25 4.94
C ALA A 273 27.33 13.85 3.88
N LEU A 274 27.77 14.76 3.01
CA LEU A 274 28.91 14.50 2.10
C LEU A 274 30.24 14.52 2.87
N SER A 275 30.38 15.37 3.91
CA SER A 275 31.52 15.29 4.82
C SER A 275 31.47 14.09 5.77
N ALA A 276 30.30 13.45 5.94
CA ALA A 276 30.16 12.20 6.64
C ALA A 276 30.61 10.98 5.83
N LEU A 277 30.67 11.08 4.49
CA LEU A 277 31.19 9.98 3.66
C LEU A 277 32.70 9.83 3.82
N PRO A 278 33.24 8.60 3.70
CA PRO A 278 34.67 8.40 3.64
C PRO A 278 35.33 9.16 2.48
N ALA A 279 36.59 9.56 2.65
CA ALA A 279 37.35 10.24 1.59
C ALA A 279 37.34 9.41 0.30
N GLY A 280 37.03 10.04 -0.81
CA GLY A 280 36.95 9.40 -2.14
C GLY A 280 35.65 8.65 -2.44
N VAL A 281 34.71 8.54 -1.48
CA VAL A 281 33.38 7.96 -1.69
C VAL A 281 32.42 9.05 -2.13
N GLN A 282 31.83 8.89 -3.33
CA GLN A 282 30.83 9.81 -3.84
C GLN A 282 29.64 9.03 -4.43
N PRO A 283 28.39 9.40 -4.09
CA PRO A 283 27.24 8.79 -4.71
C PRO A 283 27.06 9.29 -6.15
N LEU A 284 26.52 8.45 -7.02
CA LEU A 284 26.05 8.85 -8.35
C LEU A 284 24.92 9.86 -8.25
N ALA A 285 23.99 9.60 -7.30
CA ALA A 285 22.82 10.42 -7.06
C ALA A 285 22.24 10.14 -5.67
N TRP A 286 21.41 11.04 -5.20
CA TRP A 286 20.61 10.87 -4.01
C TRP A 286 19.36 11.76 -4.04
N LYS A 287 18.33 11.41 -3.26
CA LYS A 287 17.14 12.23 -3.01
C LYS A 287 16.48 11.82 -1.69
N TYR A 288 15.64 12.69 -1.14
CA TYR A 288 14.77 12.32 -0.02
C TYR A 288 13.70 11.32 -0.46
N CYS A 289 13.39 10.35 0.41
CA CYS A 289 12.31 9.41 0.20
C CYS A 289 10.94 10.02 0.51
N GLY A 290 9.91 9.54 -0.17
CA GLY A 290 8.54 10.01 -0.01
C GLY A 290 8.38 11.48 -0.34
N GLY A 291 7.58 12.19 0.46
CA GLY A 291 7.34 13.63 0.29
C GLY A 291 8.53 14.53 0.60
N GLY A 292 9.63 13.98 1.13
CA GLY A 292 10.80 14.75 1.54
C GLY A 292 10.63 15.48 2.88
N PHE A 293 11.42 16.53 3.13
CA PHE A 293 11.40 17.32 4.36
C PHE A 293 11.69 16.49 5.63
N GLY A 294 12.62 15.54 5.56
CA GLY A 294 13.01 14.65 6.64
C GLY A 294 12.89 13.18 6.26
N GLY A 295 12.97 12.30 7.23
CA GLY A 295 13.01 10.86 7.02
C GLY A 295 14.35 10.40 6.45
N TYR A 296 14.30 9.38 5.61
CA TYR A 296 15.48 8.88 4.91
C TYR A 296 15.66 9.56 3.56
N ALA A 297 16.94 9.61 3.15
CA ALA A 297 17.33 9.83 1.76
C ALA A 297 17.90 8.54 1.18
N VAL A 298 17.56 8.24 -0.07
CA VAL A 298 18.14 7.12 -0.84
C VAL A 298 19.36 7.60 -1.61
N TYR A 299 20.45 6.83 -1.55
CA TYR A 299 21.71 7.07 -2.22
C TYR A 299 22.00 5.95 -3.21
N LEU A 300 22.47 6.30 -4.40
CA LEU A 300 22.93 5.39 -5.43
C LEU A 300 24.44 5.54 -5.59
N PHE A 301 25.17 4.43 -5.61
CA PHE A 301 26.62 4.39 -5.78
C PHE A 301 27.00 3.66 -7.07
N ALA A 302 28.11 4.06 -7.71
CA ALA A 302 28.58 3.41 -8.93
C ALA A 302 29.06 1.98 -8.68
N GLU A 303 29.68 1.75 -7.51
CA GLU A 303 30.29 0.48 -7.18
C GLU A 303 29.81 0.00 -5.80
N PRO A 304 29.57 -1.32 -5.62
CA PRO A 304 29.18 -1.87 -4.32
C PRO A 304 30.16 -1.53 -3.20
N ALA A 305 31.45 -1.50 -3.48
CA ALA A 305 32.49 -1.14 -2.52
C ALA A 305 32.33 0.29 -1.98
N GLN A 306 31.87 1.23 -2.80
CA GLN A 306 31.59 2.61 -2.36
C GLN A 306 30.38 2.66 -1.44
N ARG A 307 29.30 1.92 -1.79
CA ARG A 307 28.12 1.76 -0.93
C ARG A 307 28.48 1.19 0.42
N ASP A 308 29.27 0.10 0.43
CA ASP A 308 29.70 -0.57 1.67
C ASP A 308 30.58 0.35 2.53
N ALA A 309 31.49 1.09 1.91
CA ALA A 309 32.29 2.10 2.61
C ALA A 309 31.40 3.22 3.21
N ALA A 310 30.38 3.71 2.50
CA ALA A 310 29.43 4.66 3.05
C ALA A 310 28.69 4.10 4.27
N CYS A 311 28.28 2.84 4.20
CA CYS A 311 27.54 2.16 5.27
C CYS A 311 28.39 1.86 6.52
N THR A 312 29.69 2.14 6.54
CA THR A 312 30.51 2.16 7.76
C THR A 312 30.25 3.40 8.63
N ARG A 313 29.57 4.40 8.10
CA ARG A 313 29.26 5.66 8.78
C ARG A 313 27.92 5.61 9.51
N PRO A 314 27.79 6.30 10.65
CA PRO A 314 26.52 6.44 11.35
C PRO A 314 25.43 6.98 10.41
N ASN A 315 24.20 6.53 10.62
CA ASN A 315 23.02 6.91 9.84
C ASN A 315 22.95 6.35 8.41
N PHE A 316 24.01 5.73 7.87
CA PHE A 316 23.93 4.97 6.62
C PHE A 316 23.61 3.51 6.90
N ARG A 317 22.74 2.94 6.08
CA ARG A 317 22.44 1.49 6.08
C ARG A 317 22.24 0.97 4.67
N PRO A 318 22.76 -0.23 4.35
CA PRO A 318 22.57 -0.83 3.05
C PRO A 318 21.11 -1.30 2.89
N ILE A 319 20.60 -1.21 1.69
CA ILE A 319 19.32 -1.78 1.28
C ILE A 319 19.47 -2.51 -0.05
N GLU A 320 18.58 -3.46 -0.30
CA GLU A 320 18.54 -4.21 -1.55
C GLU A 320 17.11 -4.22 -2.11
N PRO A 321 16.94 -4.31 -3.44
CA PRO A 321 15.64 -4.58 -4.02
C PRO A 321 15.03 -5.87 -3.45
N TYR A 322 13.78 -5.80 -3.04
CA TYR A 322 13.02 -6.93 -2.51
C TYR A 322 11.98 -7.40 -3.51
N LEU A 323 12.06 -8.66 -3.89
CA LEU A 323 11.09 -9.34 -4.73
C LEU A 323 10.57 -10.57 -3.99
N ALA A 324 9.28 -10.59 -3.67
CA ALA A 324 8.65 -11.78 -3.09
C ALA A 324 8.63 -12.92 -4.10
N VAL A 325 9.10 -14.06 -3.69
CA VAL A 325 8.92 -15.32 -4.45
C VAL A 325 7.50 -15.81 -4.13
N ARG A 326 6.64 -15.81 -5.14
CA ARG A 326 5.28 -16.34 -5.03
C ARG A 326 5.25 -17.84 -5.35
#